data_23d7024b1fa527bbe06f23858a050a34
#
_entry.id   23d7024b1fa527bbe06f23858a050a34
#
_cell.length_a   1.000
_cell.length_b   1.000
_cell.length_c   1.000
_cell.angle_alpha   90.00
_cell.angle_beta   90.00
_cell.angle_gamma   90.00
#
_symmetry.space_group_name_H-M   'P 1'
#
loop_
_entity.id
_entity.type
_entity.pdbx_description
1 polymer ?
#
loop_
_entity_poly.entity_id
_entity_poly.type
_entity_poly.pdbx_seq_one_letter_code
_entity_poly.pdbx_strand_id
1 'polypeptide(L)'
;MKIGYARVSTREQLLSMQVEALKEAGCIQIHEEIASGAKTARPVLDEIMRNLREGDTLVIWKLDRLGRNLAHLIHLTTKLIEKKVGLISLHDPIDTTTAQGRLIFGIFASLAEFERELIRERTQAGLKSARARGRKGGRPKGMSKSAMEKAIITEALYKNGSIAVKKIAQQLEISKTTLYLYLRHRKVAIGGKNTDILDL
;
A
#
# COMPACT_ATOMS: atom_id res chain seq x y z
N MET A 1 -17.86 25.12 4.43
CA MET A 1 -18.46 24.85 3.08
C MET A 1 -18.59 23.34 2.91
N LYS A 2 -19.56 22.86 2.03
CA LYS A 2 -19.69 21.41 1.78
C LYS A 2 -18.89 21.02 0.54
N ILE A 3 -18.01 20.03 0.69
CA ILE A 3 -17.11 19.51 -0.35
C ILE A 3 -17.44 18.04 -0.55
N GLY A 4 -17.80 17.65 -1.76
CA GLY A 4 -18.17 16.29 -2.13
C GLY A 4 -16.96 15.48 -2.61
N TYR A 5 -16.89 14.22 -2.20
CA TYR A 5 -15.92 13.27 -2.73
C TYR A 5 -16.65 12.02 -3.27
N ALA A 6 -16.46 11.76 -4.56
CA ALA A 6 -17.00 10.60 -5.25
C ALA A 6 -15.87 9.67 -5.71
N ARG A 7 -15.99 8.35 -5.45
CA ARG A 7 -15.01 7.36 -5.88
C ARG A 7 -15.66 6.15 -6.52
N VAL A 8 -15.11 5.74 -7.66
CA VAL A 8 -15.52 4.52 -8.37
C VAL A 8 -14.31 3.67 -8.75
N SER A 9 -14.51 2.37 -8.90
CA SER A 9 -13.48 1.45 -9.39
C SER A 9 -13.41 1.40 -10.93
N THR A 10 -14.54 1.57 -11.58
CA THR A 10 -14.73 1.58 -13.06
C THR A 10 -15.70 2.69 -13.43
N ARG A 11 -15.57 3.23 -14.66
CA ARG A 11 -16.35 4.38 -15.13
C ARG A 11 -17.82 4.00 -15.42
N GLU A 12 -18.70 4.88 -15.16
CA GLU A 12 -19.77 5.60 -15.84
C GLU A 12 -21.10 5.73 -15.06
N GLN A 13 -21.85 4.68 -14.77
CA GLN A 13 -23.19 4.86 -14.17
C GLN A 13 -23.19 5.14 -12.65
N LEU A 14 -22.27 4.52 -11.91
CA LEU A 14 -22.20 4.69 -10.45
C LEU A 14 -21.57 6.03 -10.03
N LEU A 15 -20.81 6.67 -10.92
CA LEU A 15 -20.20 7.96 -10.63
C LEU A 15 -21.23 9.09 -10.76
N SER A 16 -22.04 9.10 -11.83
CA SER A 16 -23.09 10.10 -12.04
C SER A 16 -24.09 10.13 -10.87
N MET A 17 -24.54 8.96 -10.41
CA MET A 17 -25.43 8.87 -9.25
C MET A 17 -24.81 9.47 -7.98
N GLN A 18 -23.53 9.22 -7.71
CA GLN A 18 -22.86 9.79 -6.56
C GLN A 18 -22.74 11.32 -6.68
N VAL A 19 -22.38 11.80 -7.87
CA VAL A 19 -22.22 13.24 -8.13
C VAL A 19 -23.57 13.96 -7.99
N GLU A 20 -24.66 13.40 -8.52
CA GLU A 20 -26.00 13.98 -8.38
C GLU A 20 -26.41 14.07 -6.91
N ALA A 21 -26.28 12.99 -6.15
CA ALA A 21 -26.61 13.01 -4.73
C ALA A 21 -25.74 14.00 -3.92
N LEU A 22 -24.48 14.15 -4.28
CA LEU A 22 -23.60 15.14 -3.64
C LEU A 22 -24.04 16.58 -3.99
N LYS A 23 -24.51 16.84 -5.22
CA LYS A 23 -25.11 18.14 -5.61
C LYS A 23 -26.39 18.42 -4.83
N GLU A 24 -27.29 17.44 -4.73
CA GLU A 24 -28.53 17.54 -3.95
C GLU A 24 -28.26 17.79 -2.47
N ALA A 25 -27.16 17.21 -1.91
CA ALA A 25 -26.72 17.48 -0.54
C ALA A 25 -26.13 18.88 -0.35
N GLY A 26 -26.02 19.69 -1.41
CA GLY A 26 -25.55 21.08 -1.40
C GLY A 26 -24.01 21.18 -1.39
N CYS A 27 -23.31 20.25 -1.99
CA CYS A 27 -21.85 20.36 -2.19
C CYS A 27 -21.53 21.44 -3.24
N ILE A 28 -20.68 22.39 -2.89
CA ILE A 28 -20.25 23.48 -3.77
C ILE A 28 -19.15 23.02 -4.71
N GLN A 29 -18.29 22.13 -4.23
CA GLN A 29 -17.22 21.50 -5.00
C GLN A 29 -17.35 19.97 -4.89
N ILE A 30 -17.20 19.27 -6.00
CA ILE A 30 -17.23 17.81 -6.03
C ILE A 30 -15.97 17.33 -6.71
N HIS A 31 -15.24 16.47 -6.03
CA HIS A 31 -14.01 15.85 -6.52
C HIS A 31 -14.25 14.37 -6.82
N GLU A 32 -13.83 13.97 -8.01
CA GLU A 32 -14.05 12.62 -8.52
C GLU A 32 -12.73 11.86 -8.57
N GLU A 33 -12.70 10.61 -8.08
CA GLU A 33 -11.53 9.76 -8.12
C GLU A 33 -11.84 8.39 -8.70
N ILE A 34 -11.06 7.99 -9.70
CA ILE A 34 -11.15 6.65 -10.27
C ILE A 34 -10.02 5.82 -9.67
N ALA A 35 -10.35 5.03 -8.64
CA ALA A 35 -9.40 4.17 -7.96
C ALA A 35 -10.06 2.92 -7.43
N SER A 36 -9.49 1.74 -7.75
CA SER A 36 -9.91 0.49 -7.11
C SER A 36 -9.57 0.51 -5.62
N GLY A 37 -10.35 -0.22 -4.81
CA GLY A 37 -10.09 -0.32 -3.36
C GLY A 37 -8.69 -0.85 -3.01
N ALA A 38 -8.07 -1.62 -3.92
CA ALA A 38 -6.73 -2.19 -3.76
C ALA A 38 -5.58 -1.19 -4.07
N LYS A 39 -5.82 -0.16 -4.90
CA LYS A 39 -4.79 0.85 -5.19
C LYS A 39 -4.47 1.71 -3.98
N THR A 40 -3.17 1.85 -3.68
CA THR A 40 -2.69 2.55 -2.48
C THR A 40 -2.74 4.07 -2.63
N ALA A 41 -2.51 4.63 -3.81
CA ALA A 41 -2.50 6.07 -4.04
C ALA A 41 -3.91 6.61 -4.30
N ARG A 42 -4.28 7.68 -3.60
CA ARG A 42 -5.52 8.46 -3.78
C ARG A 42 -5.20 9.95 -3.82
N PRO A 43 -4.59 10.43 -4.91
CA PRO A 43 -4.09 11.80 -5.01
C PRO A 43 -5.19 12.83 -4.82
N VAL A 44 -6.40 12.57 -5.31
CA VAL A 44 -7.55 13.50 -5.18
C VAL A 44 -7.99 13.60 -3.72
N LEU A 45 -8.16 12.46 -3.03
CA LEU A 45 -8.50 12.47 -1.61
C LEU A 45 -7.41 13.15 -0.77
N ASP A 46 -6.15 12.85 -1.05
CA ASP A 46 -5.01 13.44 -0.35
C ASP A 46 -4.95 14.97 -0.55
N GLU A 47 -5.32 15.45 -1.73
CA GLU A 47 -5.43 16.88 -2.03
C GLU A 47 -6.59 17.52 -1.26
N ILE A 48 -7.77 16.92 -1.27
CA ILE A 48 -8.91 17.37 -0.47
C ILE A 48 -8.51 17.48 0.99
N MET A 49 -7.95 16.41 1.56
CA MET A 49 -7.55 16.36 2.98
C MET A 49 -6.53 17.44 3.36
N ARG A 50 -5.69 17.90 2.42
CA ARG A 50 -4.77 19.02 2.64
C ARG A 50 -5.49 20.37 2.65
N ASN A 51 -6.44 20.56 1.74
CA ASN A 51 -7.09 21.85 1.46
C ASN A 51 -8.27 22.15 2.38
N LEU A 52 -8.86 21.15 3.04
CA LEU A 52 -9.96 21.31 3.99
C LEU A 52 -9.57 22.22 5.17
N ARG A 53 -10.46 23.16 5.50
CA ARG A 53 -10.30 24.15 6.56
C ARG A 53 -11.30 23.90 7.68
N GLU A 54 -11.06 24.50 8.86
CA GLU A 54 -11.98 24.48 9.98
C GLU A 54 -13.37 25.01 9.54
N GLY A 55 -14.43 24.30 9.92
CA GLY A 55 -15.81 24.61 9.56
C GLY A 55 -16.27 24.07 8.19
N ASP A 56 -15.37 23.45 7.41
CA ASP A 56 -15.75 22.72 6.20
C ASP A 56 -16.43 21.39 6.55
N THR A 57 -17.13 20.81 5.59
CA THR A 57 -17.76 19.50 5.73
C THR A 57 -17.47 18.66 4.50
N LEU A 58 -16.82 17.52 4.69
CA LEU A 58 -16.62 16.50 3.66
C LEU A 58 -17.88 15.64 3.54
N VAL A 59 -18.46 15.59 2.36
CA VAL A 59 -19.67 14.80 2.08
C VAL A 59 -19.29 13.65 1.15
N ILE A 60 -19.72 12.45 1.48
CA ILE A 60 -19.44 11.23 0.73
C ILE A 60 -20.73 10.44 0.49
N TRP A 61 -20.75 9.63 -0.55
CA TRP A 61 -21.89 8.74 -0.82
C TRP A 61 -22.06 7.67 0.27
N LYS A 62 -20.97 6.94 0.57
CA LYS A 62 -20.87 5.90 1.60
C LYS A 62 -19.46 5.85 2.18
N LEU A 63 -19.33 5.33 3.38
CA LEU A 63 -18.04 5.18 4.09
C LEU A 63 -17.02 4.33 3.32
N ASP A 64 -17.47 3.34 2.53
CA ASP A 64 -16.61 2.50 1.70
C ASP A 64 -15.96 3.27 0.55
N ARG A 65 -16.51 4.43 0.18
CA ARG A 65 -15.89 5.35 -0.79
C ARG A 65 -14.71 6.10 -0.16
N LEU A 66 -14.79 6.44 1.12
CA LEU A 66 -13.74 7.14 1.85
C LEU A 66 -12.65 6.19 2.36
N GLY A 67 -13.02 5.20 3.16
CA GLY A 67 -12.11 4.21 3.73
C GLY A 67 -11.81 3.04 2.79
N ARG A 68 -10.67 2.38 2.97
CA ARG A 68 -10.35 1.08 2.35
C ARG A 68 -10.66 -0.07 3.30
N ASN A 69 -10.55 0.19 4.55
CA ASN A 69 -10.87 -0.65 5.67
C ASN A 69 -11.22 0.25 6.86
N LEU A 70 -11.70 -0.35 7.91
CA LEU A 70 -12.14 0.37 9.11
C LEU A 70 -11.01 1.20 9.73
N ALA A 71 -9.80 0.66 9.86
CA ALA A 71 -8.67 1.39 10.42
C ALA A 71 -8.30 2.65 9.60
N HIS A 72 -8.33 2.55 8.27
CA HIS A 72 -8.07 3.70 7.40
C HIS A 72 -9.20 4.75 7.49
N LEU A 73 -10.46 4.31 7.58
CA LEU A 73 -11.59 5.20 7.77
C LEU A 73 -11.47 5.98 9.07
N ILE A 74 -11.16 5.30 10.17
CA ILE A 74 -10.95 5.93 11.49
C ILE A 74 -9.82 6.96 11.41
N HIS A 75 -8.68 6.60 10.82
CA HIS A 75 -7.55 7.51 10.67
C HIS A 75 -7.93 8.79 9.91
N LEU A 76 -8.67 8.67 8.79
CA LEU A 76 -9.13 9.82 8.02
C LEU A 76 -10.12 10.68 8.82
N THR A 77 -11.07 10.05 9.50
CA THR A 77 -12.10 10.79 10.27
C THR A 77 -11.49 11.45 11.51
N THR A 78 -10.54 10.80 12.19
CA THR A 78 -9.78 11.44 13.28
C THR A 78 -9.07 12.71 12.80
N LYS A 79 -8.40 12.65 11.63
CA LYS A 79 -7.80 13.84 11.03
C LYS A 79 -8.81 14.95 10.70
N LEU A 80 -10.01 14.59 10.24
CA LEU A 80 -11.07 15.56 9.99
C LEU A 80 -11.53 16.22 11.29
N ILE A 81 -11.71 15.44 12.34
CA ILE A 81 -12.10 15.94 13.68
C ILE A 81 -11.02 16.87 14.24
N GLU A 82 -9.74 16.49 14.17
CA GLU A 82 -8.61 17.33 14.60
C GLU A 82 -8.56 18.67 13.87
N LYS A 83 -8.92 18.68 12.58
CA LYS A 83 -9.05 19.89 11.77
C LYS A 83 -10.39 20.63 12.01
N LYS A 84 -11.28 20.12 12.85
CA LYS A 84 -12.66 20.61 13.04
C LYS A 84 -13.47 20.65 11.74
N VAL A 85 -13.27 19.65 10.90
CA VAL A 85 -14.00 19.41 9.64
C VAL A 85 -15.05 18.36 9.87
N GLY A 86 -16.28 18.63 9.42
CA GLY A 86 -17.39 17.68 9.48
C GLY A 86 -17.25 16.56 8.45
N LEU A 87 -17.80 15.38 8.75
CA LEU A 87 -17.97 14.28 7.79
C LEU A 87 -19.43 13.88 7.75
N ILE A 88 -20.00 13.84 6.56
CA ILE A 88 -21.36 13.35 6.31
C ILE A 88 -21.31 12.22 5.30
N SER A 89 -21.90 11.08 5.63
CA SER A 89 -22.19 10.00 4.68
C SER A 89 -23.67 10.04 4.32
N LEU A 90 -24.00 10.04 3.01
CA LEU A 90 -25.39 10.16 2.56
C LEU A 90 -26.22 8.88 2.78
N HIS A 91 -25.56 7.73 2.77
CA HIS A 91 -26.22 6.42 2.87
C HIS A 91 -25.80 5.60 4.12
N ASP A 92 -25.01 6.17 4.99
CA ASP A 92 -24.68 5.58 6.31
C ASP A 92 -25.13 6.55 7.40
N PRO A 93 -25.53 6.08 8.57
CA PRO A 93 -26.01 6.93 9.67
C PRO A 93 -24.85 7.67 10.36
N ILE A 94 -23.98 8.32 9.58
CA ILE A 94 -22.81 9.03 10.09
C ILE A 94 -22.83 10.48 9.62
N ASP A 95 -23.01 11.37 10.59
CA ASP A 95 -22.89 12.80 10.45
C ASP A 95 -22.13 13.35 11.68
N THR A 96 -20.83 13.56 11.54
CA THR A 96 -20.00 14.02 12.66
C THR A 96 -20.22 15.49 13.02
N THR A 97 -21.04 16.22 12.28
CA THR A 97 -21.45 17.58 12.63
C THR A 97 -22.43 17.56 13.80
N THR A 98 -23.15 16.45 14.01
CA THR A 98 -24.09 16.24 15.11
C THR A 98 -23.42 15.54 16.30
N ALA A 99 -23.94 15.77 17.51
CA ALA A 99 -23.46 15.06 18.71
C ALA A 99 -23.69 13.54 18.62
N GLN A 100 -24.83 13.13 18.09
CA GLN A 100 -25.16 11.71 17.89
C GLN A 100 -24.22 11.04 16.90
N GLY A 101 -23.92 11.66 15.77
CA GLY A 101 -23.00 11.12 14.77
C GLY A 101 -21.57 11.02 15.29
N ARG A 102 -21.11 11.97 16.10
CA ARG A 102 -19.82 11.90 16.79
C ARG A 102 -19.75 10.74 17.78
N LEU A 103 -20.84 10.49 18.54
CA LEU A 103 -20.91 9.37 19.47
C LEU A 103 -20.84 8.02 18.71
N ILE A 104 -21.64 7.86 17.67
CA ILE A 104 -21.65 6.65 16.83
C ILE A 104 -20.26 6.41 16.26
N PHE A 105 -19.61 7.45 15.72
CA PHE A 105 -18.26 7.33 15.19
C PHE A 105 -17.25 6.94 16.29
N GLY A 106 -17.34 7.48 17.48
CA GLY A 106 -16.50 7.12 18.63
C GLY A 106 -16.62 5.64 19.01
N ILE A 107 -17.81 5.08 18.94
CA ILE A 107 -18.06 3.65 19.19
C ILE A 107 -17.35 2.80 18.11
N PHE A 108 -17.49 3.16 16.83
CA PHE A 108 -16.79 2.45 15.76
C PHE A 108 -15.28 2.55 15.87
N ALA A 109 -14.76 3.71 16.29
CA ALA A 109 -13.32 3.90 16.49
C ALA A 109 -12.79 2.98 17.59
N SER A 110 -13.49 2.93 18.74
CA SER A 110 -13.13 2.06 19.87
C SER A 110 -13.22 0.57 19.49
N LEU A 111 -14.23 0.17 18.71
CA LEU A 111 -14.38 -1.21 18.26
C LEU A 111 -13.22 -1.63 17.34
N ALA A 112 -12.80 -0.75 16.44
CA ALA A 112 -11.69 -1.04 15.53
C ALA A 112 -10.33 -1.09 16.24
N GLU A 113 -10.13 -0.30 17.28
CA GLU A 113 -8.94 -0.39 18.13
C GLU A 113 -8.92 -1.71 18.88
N PHE A 114 -10.03 -2.11 19.47
CA PHE A 114 -10.17 -3.40 20.12
C PHE A 114 -9.90 -4.58 19.19
N GLU A 115 -10.47 -4.58 17.97
CA GLU A 115 -10.18 -5.63 16.99
C GLU A 115 -8.69 -5.70 16.62
N ARG A 116 -8.01 -4.53 16.49
CA ARG A 116 -6.58 -4.46 16.22
C ARG A 116 -5.76 -5.07 17.37
N GLU A 117 -6.12 -4.77 18.59
CA GLU A 117 -5.46 -5.33 19.78
C GLU A 117 -5.63 -6.85 19.85
N LEU A 118 -6.83 -7.37 19.62
CA LEU A 118 -7.08 -8.81 19.55
C LEU A 118 -6.24 -9.51 18.48
N ILE A 119 -6.12 -8.92 17.29
CA ILE A 119 -5.28 -9.46 16.21
C ILE A 119 -3.81 -9.46 16.64
N ARG A 120 -3.35 -8.39 17.29
CA ARG A 120 -1.98 -8.28 17.80
C ARG A 120 -1.68 -9.33 18.86
N GLU A 121 -2.58 -9.52 19.82
CA GLU A 121 -2.45 -10.54 20.87
C GLU A 121 -2.39 -11.96 20.27
N ARG A 122 -3.31 -12.30 19.37
CA ARG A 122 -3.31 -13.60 18.68
C ARG A 122 -2.03 -13.83 17.88
N THR A 123 -1.54 -12.80 17.20
CA THR A 123 -0.29 -12.86 16.43
C THR A 123 0.90 -13.09 17.36
N GLN A 124 0.98 -12.37 18.48
CA GLN A 124 2.06 -12.55 19.47
C GLN A 124 2.01 -13.94 20.11
N ALA A 125 0.83 -14.42 20.48
CA ALA A 125 0.67 -15.77 21.01
C ALA A 125 1.09 -16.84 19.99
N GLY A 126 0.69 -16.68 18.72
CA GLY A 126 1.10 -17.56 17.63
C GLY A 126 2.62 -17.56 17.40
N LEU A 127 3.26 -16.38 17.41
CA LEU A 127 4.71 -16.24 17.29
C LEU A 127 5.44 -16.86 18.49
N LYS A 128 4.95 -16.64 19.71
CA LYS A 128 5.52 -17.25 20.92
C LYS A 128 5.46 -18.78 20.85
N SER A 129 4.32 -19.33 20.46
CA SER A 129 4.14 -20.79 20.26
C SER A 129 5.03 -21.34 19.15
N ALA A 130 5.17 -20.62 18.02
CA ALA A 130 6.06 -21.04 16.93
C ALA A 130 7.52 -21.06 17.36
N ARG A 131 7.96 -20.04 18.12
CA ARG A 131 9.34 -19.96 18.67
C ARG A 131 9.61 -21.06 19.69
N ALA A 132 8.65 -21.38 20.55
CA ALA A 132 8.75 -22.49 21.50
C ALA A 132 8.92 -23.85 20.80
N ARG A 133 8.35 -24.01 19.59
CA ARG A 133 8.55 -25.18 18.73
C ARG A 133 9.80 -25.12 17.85
N GLY A 134 10.75 -24.19 18.13
CA GLY A 134 12.00 -24.04 17.39
C GLY A 134 11.89 -23.37 16.01
N ARG A 135 10.71 -22.90 15.61
CA ARG A 135 10.55 -22.19 14.35
C ARG A 135 11.11 -20.76 14.48
N LYS A 136 12.16 -20.46 13.72
CA LYS A 136 12.72 -19.11 13.60
C LYS A 136 12.04 -18.40 12.42
N GLY A 137 11.46 -17.24 12.69
CA GLY A 137 10.95 -16.38 11.64
C GLY A 137 12.09 -15.70 10.88
N GLY A 138 11.74 -14.99 9.81
CA GLY A 138 12.65 -14.25 8.97
C GLY A 138 12.91 -14.92 7.62
N ARG A 139 13.81 -14.32 6.81
CA ARG A 139 14.18 -14.85 5.51
C ARG A 139 14.92 -16.19 5.67
N PRO A 140 14.52 -17.25 4.95
CA PRO A 140 15.25 -18.51 4.94
C PRO A 140 16.74 -18.28 4.63
N LYS A 141 17.62 -19.01 5.33
CA LYS A 141 19.06 -18.94 5.05
C LYS A 141 19.32 -19.57 3.67
N GLY A 142 20.19 -18.92 2.90
CA GLY A 142 20.62 -19.40 1.59
C GLY A 142 19.96 -18.67 0.43
N MET A 143 20.16 -19.19 -0.76
CA MET A 143 19.63 -18.64 -2.01
C MET A 143 18.25 -19.22 -2.30
N SER A 144 17.33 -18.40 -2.86
CA SER A 144 16.07 -18.91 -3.41
C SER A 144 16.31 -19.84 -4.60
N LYS A 145 15.33 -20.67 -4.97
CA LYS A 145 15.42 -21.50 -6.18
C LYS A 145 15.77 -20.69 -7.41
N SER A 146 15.09 -19.59 -7.65
CA SER A 146 15.39 -18.69 -8.79
C SER A 146 16.79 -18.06 -8.70
N ALA A 147 17.26 -17.71 -7.51
CA ALA A 147 18.63 -17.21 -7.35
C ALA A 147 19.69 -18.30 -7.60
N MET A 148 19.39 -19.55 -7.22
CA MET A 148 20.27 -20.69 -7.50
C MET A 148 20.36 -20.99 -9.00
N GLU A 149 19.24 -20.97 -9.72
CA GLU A 149 19.19 -21.11 -11.18
C GLU A 149 20.01 -20.02 -11.86
N LYS A 150 19.79 -18.75 -11.48
CA LYS A 150 20.61 -17.64 -11.98
C LYS A 150 22.10 -17.80 -11.66
N ALA A 151 22.44 -18.34 -10.49
CA ALA A 151 23.83 -18.58 -10.10
C ALA A 151 24.50 -19.66 -10.99
N ILE A 152 23.78 -20.72 -11.34
CA ILE A 152 24.28 -21.77 -12.27
C ILE A 152 24.53 -21.18 -13.65
N ILE A 153 23.56 -20.41 -14.18
CA ILE A 153 23.71 -19.76 -15.48
C ILE A 153 24.88 -18.74 -15.46
N THR A 154 24.99 -17.98 -14.37
CA THR A 154 26.10 -17.02 -14.18
C THR A 154 27.45 -17.73 -14.22
N GLU A 155 27.59 -18.87 -13.54
CA GLU A 155 28.82 -19.67 -13.56
C GLU A 155 29.16 -20.16 -14.97
N ALA A 156 28.18 -20.69 -15.69
CA ALA A 156 28.37 -21.20 -17.05
C ALA A 156 28.84 -20.09 -18.02
N LEU A 157 28.16 -18.94 -18.01
CA LEU A 157 28.50 -17.80 -18.87
C LEU A 157 29.84 -17.16 -18.50
N TYR A 158 30.17 -17.09 -17.19
CA TYR A 158 31.44 -16.55 -16.73
C TYR A 158 32.63 -17.45 -17.11
N LYS A 159 32.50 -18.77 -16.94
CA LYS A 159 33.54 -19.75 -17.33
C LYS A 159 33.80 -19.82 -18.83
N ASN A 160 32.76 -19.64 -19.64
CA ASN A 160 32.88 -19.62 -21.11
C ASN A 160 33.72 -18.43 -21.61
N GLY A 161 33.81 -17.33 -20.86
CA GLY A 161 34.69 -16.21 -21.13
C GLY A 161 34.36 -15.38 -22.39
N SER A 162 33.31 -15.73 -23.14
CA SER A 162 32.92 -15.08 -24.40
C SER A 162 32.11 -13.79 -24.20
N ILE A 163 31.59 -13.54 -22.99
CA ILE A 163 30.70 -12.43 -22.71
C ILE A 163 31.24 -11.61 -21.54
N ALA A 164 31.30 -10.28 -21.72
CA ALA A 164 31.72 -9.37 -20.67
C ALA A 164 30.77 -9.44 -19.44
N VAL A 165 31.32 -9.33 -18.23
CA VAL A 165 30.57 -9.38 -16.95
C VAL A 165 29.38 -8.42 -16.94
N LYS A 166 29.52 -7.23 -17.53
CA LYS A 166 28.44 -6.24 -17.64
C LYS A 166 27.25 -6.79 -18.46
N LYS A 167 27.53 -7.47 -19.58
CA LYS A 167 26.49 -8.07 -20.42
C LYS A 167 25.81 -9.28 -19.75
N ILE A 168 26.56 -10.11 -19.05
CA ILE A 168 26.01 -11.23 -18.26
C ILE A 168 25.05 -10.70 -17.19
N ALA A 169 25.45 -9.65 -16.47
CA ALA A 169 24.61 -9.03 -15.46
C ALA A 169 23.32 -8.45 -16.05
N GLN A 170 23.37 -7.81 -17.22
CA GLN A 170 22.22 -7.30 -17.96
C GLN A 170 21.28 -8.42 -18.43
N GLN A 171 21.80 -9.48 -19.03
CA GLN A 171 20.99 -10.61 -19.54
C GLN A 171 20.24 -11.33 -18.42
N LEU A 172 20.82 -11.41 -17.23
CA LEU A 172 20.20 -12.06 -16.07
C LEU A 172 19.38 -11.10 -15.18
N GLU A 173 19.32 -9.82 -15.58
CA GLU A 173 18.64 -8.77 -14.80
C GLU A 173 19.11 -8.72 -13.34
N ILE A 174 20.43 -8.74 -13.14
CA ILE A 174 21.05 -8.67 -11.82
C ILE A 174 22.12 -7.58 -11.77
N SER A 175 22.44 -7.11 -10.57
CA SER A 175 23.57 -6.20 -10.39
C SER A 175 24.90 -6.95 -10.50
N LYS A 176 25.98 -6.25 -10.88
CA LYS A 176 27.34 -6.81 -10.85
C LYS A 176 27.71 -7.38 -9.48
N THR A 177 27.27 -6.73 -8.39
CA THR A 177 27.50 -7.18 -7.02
C THR A 177 26.82 -8.53 -6.79
N THR A 178 25.60 -8.70 -7.27
CA THR A 178 24.85 -9.98 -7.17
C THR A 178 25.53 -11.06 -8.01
N LEU A 179 26.02 -10.73 -9.19
CA LEU A 179 26.76 -11.66 -10.05
C LEU A 179 28.00 -12.20 -9.32
N TYR A 180 28.82 -11.35 -8.75
CA TYR A 180 29.99 -11.78 -7.98
C TYR A 180 29.62 -12.56 -6.71
N LEU A 181 28.52 -12.24 -6.06
CA LEU A 181 27.98 -13.02 -4.95
C LEU A 181 27.63 -14.45 -5.40
N TYR A 182 27.00 -14.59 -6.57
CA TYR A 182 26.68 -15.90 -7.15
C TYR A 182 27.92 -16.71 -7.48
N LEU A 183 28.95 -16.11 -8.09
CA LEU A 183 30.23 -16.77 -8.40
C LEU A 183 30.93 -17.24 -7.11
N ARG A 184 30.97 -16.41 -6.06
CA ARG A 184 31.53 -16.80 -4.75
C ARG A 184 30.78 -17.96 -4.14
N HIS A 185 29.43 -17.93 -4.18
CA HIS A 185 28.59 -19.01 -3.68
C HIS A 185 28.86 -20.33 -4.42
N ARG A 186 29.14 -20.24 -5.73
CA ARG A 186 29.49 -21.38 -6.60
C ARG A 186 30.98 -21.74 -6.53
N LYS A 187 31.77 -21.07 -5.69
CA LYS A 187 33.24 -21.26 -5.55
C LYS A 187 34.01 -21.10 -6.86
N VAL A 188 33.55 -20.23 -7.75
CA VAL A 188 34.26 -19.90 -8.99
C VAL A 188 35.37 -18.90 -8.71
N ALA A 189 36.57 -19.15 -9.23
CA ALA A 189 37.69 -18.22 -9.12
C ALA A 189 37.39 -16.92 -9.87
N ILE A 190 37.49 -15.79 -9.16
CA ILE A 190 37.28 -14.45 -9.69
C ILE A 190 38.64 -13.83 -9.96
N GLY A 191 38.97 -13.43 -11.20
CA GLY A 191 40.23 -12.74 -11.49
C GLY A 191 41.07 -13.29 -12.65
N GLY A 192 40.54 -14.23 -13.46
CA GLY A 192 41.23 -14.70 -14.69
C GLY A 192 40.58 -14.14 -15.95
N LYS A 193 41.28 -13.29 -16.71
CA LYS A 193 41.08 -12.91 -18.13
C LYS A 193 39.69 -12.47 -18.67
N ASN A 194 38.83 -11.85 -17.86
CA ASN A 194 37.57 -11.28 -18.37
C ASN A 194 37.48 -9.75 -18.22
N THR A 195 38.60 -9.07 -18.00
CA THR A 195 38.64 -7.61 -17.84
C THR A 195 38.93 -6.87 -19.15
N ASP A 196 39.37 -7.54 -20.20
CA ASP A 196 39.79 -6.91 -21.46
C ASP A 196 39.10 -7.51 -22.70
N ILE A 197 37.79 -7.33 -22.82
CA ILE A 197 37.12 -7.33 -24.11
C ILE A 197 36.28 -6.07 -24.18
N LEU A 198 36.99 -4.98 -24.45
CA LEU A 198 36.77 -3.88 -25.37
C LEU A 198 35.43 -3.14 -25.31
N ASP A 199 35.55 -1.89 -24.89
CA ASP A 199 35.00 -0.76 -25.65
C ASP A 199 35.43 -0.85 -27.14
N LEU A 200 34.52 -1.23 -28.03
CA LEU A 200 34.44 -0.88 -29.45
C LEU A 200 32.98 -0.78 -29.84
#